data_8753bfe72505cec0afc360342320ed97
#
_entry.id   8753bfe72505cec0afc360342320ed97
#
_cell.length_a   1.000
_cell.length_b   1.000
_cell.length_c   1.000
_cell.angle_alpha   90.00
_cell.angle_beta   90.00
_cell.angle_gamma   90.00
#
_symmetry.space_group_name_H-M   'P 1'
#
loop_
_entity.id
_entity.type
_entity.pdbx_description
1 polymer ?
#
loop_
_entity_poly.entity_id
_entity_poly.type
_entity_poly.pdbx_seq_one_letter_code
_entity_poly.pdbx_strand_id
1 'polypeptide(L)'
;VIVGDITDDKTKDRIITESKLKGVNMIIGGPPCQGFSMKGKKLGLNDPRNFLFMEYLNLVQEIQPEVFVIENVKSLLNTAGGWFKDEILNYIHKLGYKVQYGVLNAKKFGVPQARERAIFICSKHKDITLPKGTESIVTVRDAISDLAYLQSAEGEFEQEYITAPETEYQKFMRKGSKHLYNHKASAHSEKALEKLA
;
A
#
# COMPACT_ATOMS: atom_id res chain seq x y z
N VAL A 1 -3.81 -10.02 -16.19
CA VAL A 1 -3.19 -10.33 -14.88
C VAL A 1 -2.17 -11.44 -15.10
N ILE A 2 -0.97 -11.28 -14.54
CA ILE A 2 0.06 -12.33 -14.47
C ILE A 2 0.04 -12.86 -13.04
N VAL A 3 -0.17 -14.15 -12.88
CA VAL A 3 -0.09 -14.85 -11.59
C VAL A 3 1.22 -15.64 -11.59
N GLY A 4 2.02 -15.48 -10.54
CA GLY A 4 3.31 -16.16 -10.38
C GLY A 4 4.14 -15.59 -9.24
N ASP A 5 5.22 -16.27 -8.91
CA ASP A 5 6.21 -15.79 -7.95
C ASP A 5 7.20 -14.86 -8.67
N ILE A 6 7.44 -13.68 -8.12
CA ILE A 6 8.36 -12.69 -8.70
C ILE A 6 9.82 -13.14 -8.65
N THR A 7 10.13 -14.19 -7.88
CA THR A 7 11.48 -14.78 -7.80
C THR A 7 11.73 -15.82 -8.87
N ASP A 8 10.67 -16.30 -9.54
CA ASP A 8 10.76 -17.24 -10.65
C ASP A 8 11.14 -16.50 -11.95
N ASP A 9 12.19 -16.98 -12.60
CA ASP A 9 12.71 -16.33 -13.81
C ASP A 9 11.69 -16.30 -14.95
N LYS A 10 10.88 -17.34 -15.13
CA LYS A 10 9.82 -17.37 -16.15
C LYS A 10 8.76 -16.30 -15.89
N THR A 11 8.41 -16.11 -14.62
CA THR A 11 7.46 -15.05 -14.21
C THR A 11 8.05 -13.67 -14.47
N LYS A 12 9.33 -13.44 -14.13
CA LYS A 12 10.03 -12.18 -14.41
C LYS A 12 10.11 -11.89 -15.91
N ASP A 13 10.57 -12.85 -16.70
CA ASP A 13 10.68 -12.73 -18.15
C ASP A 13 9.33 -12.38 -18.80
N ARG A 14 8.26 -13.01 -18.32
CA ARG A 14 6.91 -12.71 -18.79
C ARG A 14 6.49 -11.29 -18.43
N ILE A 15 6.74 -10.84 -17.19
CA ILE A 15 6.43 -9.47 -16.74
C ILE A 15 7.20 -8.46 -17.62
N ILE A 16 8.50 -8.66 -17.80
CA ILE A 16 9.35 -7.77 -18.58
C ILE A 16 8.88 -7.70 -20.04
N THR A 17 8.67 -8.85 -20.67
CA THR A 17 8.22 -8.96 -22.05
C THR A 17 6.88 -8.27 -22.27
N GLU A 18 5.86 -8.60 -21.45
CA GLU A 18 4.53 -7.99 -21.56
C GLU A 18 4.56 -6.48 -21.28
N SER A 19 5.39 -6.04 -20.33
CA SER A 19 5.55 -4.63 -20.02
C SER A 19 6.16 -3.85 -21.18
N LYS A 20 7.20 -4.38 -21.80
CA LYS A 20 7.86 -3.76 -22.97
C LYS A 20 6.91 -3.73 -24.17
N LEU A 21 6.22 -4.83 -24.46
CA LEU A 21 5.25 -4.91 -25.58
C LEU A 21 4.10 -3.91 -25.42
N LYS A 22 3.63 -3.68 -24.20
CA LYS A 22 2.50 -2.77 -23.91
C LYS A 22 2.93 -1.33 -23.64
N GLY A 23 4.22 -1.02 -23.71
CA GLY A 23 4.75 0.31 -23.43
C GLY A 23 4.44 0.77 -22.01
N VAL A 24 4.60 -0.11 -21.01
CA VAL A 24 4.39 0.24 -19.59
C VAL A 24 5.36 1.34 -19.22
N ASN A 25 4.84 2.49 -18.84
CA ASN A 25 5.59 3.68 -18.48
C ASN A 25 5.59 3.99 -16.99
N MET A 26 4.81 3.26 -16.19
CA MET A 26 4.75 3.41 -14.73
C MET A 26 4.74 2.04 -14.03
N ILE A 27 5.53 1.91 -12.96
CA ILE A 27 5.54 0.76 -12.07
C ILE A 27 5.21 1.23 -10.65
N ILE A 28 4.27 0.58 -9.98
CA ILE A 28 3.93 0.84 -8.58
C ILE A 28 4.10 -0.46 -7.79
N GLY A 29 4.80 -0.39 -6.67
CA GLY A 29 4.99 -1.56 -5.82
C GLY A 29 5.23 -1.24 -4.35
N GLY A 30 4.87 -2.20 -3.50
CA GLY A 30 5.15 -2.20 -2.06
C GLY A 30 6.00 -3.43 -1.69
N PRO A 31 7.27 -3.53 -2.17
CA PRO A 31 8.10 -4.69 -1.89
C PRO A 31 8.37 -4.83 -0.39
N PRO A 32 8.28 -6.04 0.19
CA PRO A 32 8.48 -6.22 1.61
C PRO A 32 9.90 -5.88 2.04
N CYS A 33 10.03 -5.25 3.18
CA CYS A 33 11.27 -4.81 3.81
C CYS A 33 11.47 -5.54 5.15
N GLN A 34 11.88 -6.79 5.14
CA GLN A 34 12.00 -7.60 6.36
C GLN A 34 13.40 -7.56 7.00
N GLY A 35 14.43 -7.23 6.23
CA GLY A 35 15.84 -7.23 6.63
C GLY A 35 16.29 -6.04 7.50
N PHE A 36 15.41 -5.12 7.86
CA PHE A 36 15.75 -3.85 8.51
C PHE A 36 15.61 -3.84 10.03
N SER A 37 15.56 -5.01 10.66
CA SER A 37 15.61 -5.07 12.12
C SER A 37 16.99 -4.61 12.61
N MET A 38 17.02 -3.73 13.63
CA MET A 38 18.23 -3.15 14.22
C MET A 38 19.20 -4.16 14.86
N LYS A 39 18.83 -5.44 14.91
CA LYS A 39 19.62 -6.54 15.50
C LYS A 39 20.23 -7.40 14.39
N GLY A 40 21.23 -6.91 13.66
CA GLY A 40 21.93 -7.70 12.67
C GLY A 40 23.12 -7.00 12.04
N LYS A 41 23.93 -7.74 11.27
CA LYS A 41 24.96 -7.17 10.40
C LYS A 41 24.29 -6.22 9.43
N LYS A 42 24.72 -4.96 9.35
CA LYS A 42 24.18 -3.92 8.44
C LYS A 42 24.51 -4.29 6.99
N LEU A 43 23.83 -5.26 6.41
CA LEU A 43 24.04 -5.75 5.05
C LEU A 43 23.32 -4.90 3.99
N GLY A 44 22.47 -3.95 4.41
CA GLY A 44 21.76 -3.05 3.50
C GLY A 44 20.85 -3.75 2.50
N LEU A 45 20.89 -3.28 1.27
CA LEU A 45 20.16 -3.90 0.16
C LEU A 45 20.63 -5.33 -0.13
N ASN A 46 21.86 -5.68 0.23
CA ASN A 46 22.42 -7.02 0.04
C ASN A 46 22.03 -8.02 1.15
N ASP A 47 21.20 -7.62 2.13
CA ASP A 47 20.68 -8.56 3.11
C ASP A 47 19.72 -9.55 2.40
N PRO A 48 19.94 -10.88 2.53
CA PRO A 48 19.09 -11.88 1.88
C PRO A 48 17.59 -11.73 2.18
N ARG A 49 17.24 -11.09 3.31
CA ARG A 49 15.84 -10.83 3.67
C ARG A 49 15.20 -9.71 2.84
N ASN A 50 16.01 -8.95 2.09
CA ASN A 50 15.58 -7.86 1.22
C ASN A 50 15.52 -8.27 -0.25
N PHE A 51 15.66 -9.55 -0.55
CA PHE A 51 15.71 -10.03 -1.94
C PHE A 51 14.47 -9.60 -2.76
N LEU A 52 13.27 -9.61 -2.16
CA LEU A 52 12.06 -9.17 -2.87
C LEU A 52 12.07 -7.66 -3.19
N PHE A 53 12.71 -6.86 -2.35
CA PHE A 53 12.92 -5.44 -2.65
C PHE A 53 13.88 -5.28 -3.84
N MET A 54 14.93 -6.08 -3.89
CA MET A 54 15.86 -6.09 -5.02
C MET A 54 15.21 -6.59 -6.32
N GLU A 55 14.34 -7.62 -6.25
CA GLU A 55 13.59 -8.07 -7.44
C GLU A 55 12.71 -6.96 -8.02
N TYR A 56 12.08 -6.14 -7.16
CA TYR A 56 11.34 -4.97 -7.62
C TYR A 56 12.26 -3.97 -8.36
N LEU A 57 13.42 -3.64 -7.80
CA LEU A 57 14.37 -2.73 -8.43
C LEU A 57 14.97 -3.30 -9.73
N ASN A 58 15.20 -4.60 -9.80
CA ASN A 58 15.64 -5.29 -11.02
C ASN A 58 14.58 -5.17 -12.12
N LEU A 59 13.29 -5.34 -11.81
CA LEU A 59 12.23 -5.11 -12.79
C LEU A 59 12.20 -3.65 -13.28
N VAL A 60 12.39 -2.69 -12.38
CA VAL A 60 12.51 -1.26 -12.76
C VAL A 60 13.69 -1.06 -13.72
N GLN A 61 14.84 -1.69 -13.42
CA GLN A 61 16.04 -1.62 -14.25
C GLN A 61 15.81 -2.22 -15.65
N GLU A 62 15.11 -3.34 -15.74
CA GLU A 62 14.87 -4.04 -17.02
C GLU A 62 13.78 -3.37 -17.88
N ILE A 63 12.71 -2.90 -17.25
CA ILE A 63 11.56 -2.29 -17.93
C ILE A 63 11.84 -0.82 -18.26
N GLN A 64 12.63 -0.14 -17.45
CA GLN A 64 12.99 1.27 -17.62
C GLN A 64 11.77 2.21 -17.74
N PRO A 65 10.79 2.16 -16.80
CA PRO A 65 9.62 3.01 -16.87
C PRO A 65 9.98 4.50 -16.75
N GLU A 66 9.10 5.40 -17.20
CA GLU A 66 9.24 6.85 -17.00
C GLU A 66 9.15 7.23 -15.52
N VAL A 67 8.27 6.52 -14.78
CA VAL A 67 7.98 6.75 -13.37
C VAL A 67 7.89 5.42 -12.64
N PHE A 68 8.41 5.37 -11.42
CA PHE A 68 8.04 4.28 -10.52
C PHE A 68 7.80 4.79 -9.09
N VAL A 69 7.00 4.03 -8.34
CA VAL A 69 6.60 4.38 -6.97
C VAL A 69 6.88 3.22 -6.05
N ILE A 70 7.57 3.49 -4.95
CA ILE A 70 7.76 2.53 -3.86
C ILE A 70 6.92 2.97 -2.66
N GLU A 71 6.06 2.08 -2.18
CA GLU A 71 5.38 2.22 -0.89
C GLU A 71 6.04 1.32 0.15
N ASN A 72 6.20 1.83 1.37
CA ASN A 72 6.71 1.02 2.48
C ASN A 72 6.28 1.57 3.85
N VAL A 73 6.64 0.89 4.92
CA VAL A 73 6.41 1.37 6.28
C VAL A 73 7.24 2.62 6.58
N LYS A 74 6.69 3.58 7.33
CA LYS A 74 7.39 4.85 7.63
C LYS A 74 8.74 4.67 8.33
N SER A 75 8.88 3.60 9.13
CA SER A 75 10.12 3.31 9.84
C SER A 75 11.31 3.09 8.91
N LEU A 76 11.09 2.72 7.64
CA LEU A 76 12.12 2.59 6.62
C LEU A 76 13.02 3.82 6.54
N LEU A 77 12.44 5.03 6.65
CA LEU A 77 13.18 6.29 6.50
C LEU A 77 14.17 6.54 7.64
N ASN A 78 13.91 6.00 8.83
CA ASN A 78 14.69 6.26 10.04
C ASN A 78 15.48 5.04 10.54
N THR A 79 15.24 3.86 9.94
CA THR A 79 15.92 2.63 10.34
C THR A 79 17.44 2.77 10.18
N ALA A 80 18.18 2.34 11.18
CA ALA A 80 19.64 2.44 11.25
C ALA A 80 20.18 3.88 11.07
N GLY A 81 19.47 4.88 11.65
CA GLY A 81 19.84 6.29 11.52
C GLY A 81 19.64 6.87 10.12
N GLY A 82 18.77 6.26 9.30
CA GLY A 82 18.53 6.69 7.93
C GLY A 82 19.45 6.07 6.89
N TRP A 83 20.47 5.33 7.32
CA TRP A 83 21.44 4.72 6.39
C TRP A 83 20.76 3.91 5.28
N PHE A 84 19.71 3.16 5.62
CA PHE A 84 19.00 2.33 4.64
C PHE A 84 18.24 3.16 3.60
N LYS A 85 17.61 4.23 4.01
CA LYS A 85 17.01 5.20 3.08
C LYS A 85 18.07 5.73 2.10
N ASP A 86 19.28 6.05 2.60
CA ASP A 86 20.35 6.58 1.77
C ASP A 86 20.85 5.55 0.76
N GLU A 87 20.89 4.24 1.11
CA GLU A 87 21.19 3.15 0.18
C GLU A 87 20.16 3.08 -0.95
N ILE A 88 18.86 3.16 -0.62
CA ILE A 88 17.78 3.19 -1.61
C ILE A 88 17.94 4.40 -2.55
N LEU A 89 18.17 5.58 -2.01
CA LEU A 89 18.37 6.79 -2.79
C LEU A 89 19.56 6.67 -3.73
N ASN A 90 20.68 6.17 -3.25
CA ASN A 90 21.88 5.94 -4.05
C ASN A 90 21.62 4.96 -5.21
N TYR A 91 20.85 3.88 -4.94
CA TYR A 91 20.50 2.93 -5.99
C TYR A 91 19.58 3.57 -7.04
N ILE A 92 18.55 4.31 -6.62
CA ILE A 92 17.63 5.03 -7.50
C ILE A 92 18.40 6.03 -8.40
N HIS A 93 19.35 6.78 -7.83
CA HIS A 93 20.18 7.72 -8.58
C HIS A 93 21.10 7.02 -9.58
N LYS A 94 21.66 5.85 -9.23
CA LYS A 94 22.46 5.03 -10.17
C LYS A 94 21.63 4.55 -11.36
N LEU A 95 20.33 4.33 -11.18
CA LEU A 95 19.40 4.00 -12.27
C LEU A 95 19.02 5.22 -13.13
N GLY A 96 19.48 6.42 -12.79
CA GLY A 96 19.22 7.66 -13.53
C GLY A 96 17.90 8.35 -13.19
N TYR A 97 17.26 8.02 -12.06
CA TYR A 97 16.01 8.65 -11.66
C TYR A 97 16.21 9.77 -10.63
N LYS A 98 15.44 10.83 -10.78
CA LYS A 98 15.17 11.81 -9.72
C LYS A 98 14.15 11.22 -8.75
N VAL A 99 14.26 11.51 -7.47
CA VAL A 99 13.39 10.96 -6.44
C VAL A 99 12.88 12.05 -5.49
N GLN A 100 11.58 12.00 -5.18
CA GLN A 100 10.96 12.68 -4.04
C GLN A 100 10.39 11.63 -3.10
N TYR A 101 10.63 11.82 -1.83
CA TYR A 101 10.16 10.87 -0.81
C TYR A 101 9.67 11.59 0.45
N GLY A 102 8.81 10.91 1.19
CA GLY A 102 8.28 11.41 2.46
C GLY A 102 7.26 10.47 3.06
N VAL A 103 6.74 10.86 4.21
CA VAL A 103 5.66 10.12 4.87
C VAL A 103 4.32 10.74 4.50
N LEU A 104 3.46 9.93 3.90
CA LEU A 104 2.07 10.30 3.64
C LEU A 104 1.16 9.55 4.63
N ASN A 105 0.09 10.23 5.07
CA ASN A 105 -0.92 9.63 5.94
C ASN A 105 -2.24 9.53 5.17
N ALA A 106 -2.75 8.31 5.02
CA ALA A 106 -3.96 8.01 4.26
C ALA A 106 -5.18 8.84 4.67
N LYS A 107 -5.29 9.21 5.97
CA LYS A 107 -6.38 10.06 6.46
C LYS A 107 -6.46 11.43 5.77
N LYS A 108 -5.34 11.96 5.28
CA LYS A 108 -5.28 13.23 4.55
C LYS A 108 -5.68 13.10 3.07
N PHE A 109 -5.99 11.90 2.63
CA PHE A 109 -6.37 11.58 1.24
C PHE A 109 -7.78 10.98 1.16
N GLY A 110 -8.65 11.27 2.14
CA GLY A 110 -10.03 10.83 2.15
C GLY A 110 -10.22 9.36 2.58
N VAL A 111 -9.19 8.72 3.14
CA VAL A 111 -9.30 7.35 3.68
C VAL A 111 -9.58 7.42 5.19
N PRO A 112 -10.61 6.73 5.71
CA PRO A 112 -10.96 6.75 7.14
C PRO A 112 -10.00 5.89 7.98
N GLN A 113 -8.69 6.09 7.79
CA GLN A 113 -7.63 5.35 8.47
C GLN A 113 -6.40 6.21 8.69
N ALA A 114 -5.90 6.27 9.93
CA ALA A 114 -4.63 6.87 10.26
C ALA A 114 -3.48 5.90 9.90
N ARG A 115 -3.14 5.82 8.60
CA ARG A 115 -2.10 4.92 8.07
C ARG A 115 -0.97 5.73 7.46
N GLU A 116 0.18 5.74 8.11
CA GLU A 116 1.38 6.41 7.62
C GLU A 116 2.26 5.46 6.82
N ARG A 117 2.70 5.93 5.65
CA ARG A 117 3.58 5.17 4.74
C ARG A 117 4.68 6.05 4.19
N ALA A 118 5.87 5.49 4.10
CA ALA A 118 6.96 6.06 3.30
C ALA A 118 6.63 5.85 1.82
N ILE A 119 6.61 6.93 1.07
CA ILE A 119 6.39 6.92 -0.37
C ILE A 119 7.61 7.52 -1.05
N PHE A 120 8.12 6.81 -2.06
CA PHE A 120 9.16 7.31 -2.97
C PHE A 120 8.52 7.40 -4.36
N ILE A 121 8.57 8.58 -4.97
CA ILE A 121 8.15 8.78 -6.34
C ILE A 121 9.39 9.11 -7.14
N CYS A 122 9.67 8.32 -8.16
CA CYS A 122 10.88 8.37 -8.96
C CYS A 122 10.54 8.64 -10.42
N SER A 123 11.23 9.58 -11.07
CA SER A 123 11.00 9.98 -12.45
C SER A 123 12.32 10.20 -13.20
N LYS A 124 12.35 9.82 -14.47
CA LYS A 124 13.52 10.05 -15.34
C LYS A 124 13.69 11.52 -15.73
N HIS A 125 12.62 12.19 -16.05
CA HIS A 125 12.69 13.47 -16.77
C HIS A 125 12.14 14.67 -16.00
N LYS A 126 11.17 14.46 -15.11
CA LYS A 126 10.46 15.56 -14.43
C LYS A 126 10.81 15.64 -12.96
N ASP A 127 10.87 16.85 -12.45
CA ASP A 127 10.83 17.07 -11.01
C ASP A 127 9.40 16.78 -10.54
N ILE A 128 9.29 15.86 -9.59
CA ILE A 128 8.02 15.43 -9.02
C ILE A 128 7.95 15.95 -7.59
N THR A 129 6.75 16.37 -7.18
CA THR A 129 6.46 16.72 -5.79
C THR A 129 5.53 15.69 -5.19
N LEU A 130 5.69 15.40 -3.89
CA LEU A 130 4.74 14.57 -3.18
C LEU A 130 3.37 15.28 -3.13
N PRO A 131 2.26 14.53 -3.26
CA PRO A 131 0.94 15.11 -3.18
C PRO A 131 0.69 15.71 -1.79
N LYS A 132 0.05 16.88 -1.76
CA LYS A 132 -0.42 17.50 -0.53
C LYS A 132 -1.80 16.92 -0.20
N GLY A 133 -1.96 16.43 1.02
CA GLY A 133 -3.27 15.98 1.50
C GLY A 133 -4.22 17.14 1.79
N THR A 134 -5.46 16.81 2.15
CA THR A 134 -6.49 17.77 2.57
C THR A 134 -6.55 17.89 4.09
N GLU A 135 -7.11 19.00 4.58
CA GLU A 135 -7.43 19.15 6.01
C GLU A 135 -8.77 18.48 6.39
N SER A 136 -9.62 18.21 5.40
CA SER A 136 -10.86 17.46 5.61
C SER A 136 -10.56 16.00 5.86
N ILE A 137 -10.96 15.50 7.01
CA ILE A 137 -10.70 14.11 7.44
C ILE A 137 -12.03 13.38 7.51
N VAL A 138 -12.07 12.23 6.85
CA VAL A 138 -13.17 11.25 7.00
C VAL A 138 -12.87 10.37 8.21
N THR A 139 -13.80 10.30 9.14
CA THR A 139 -13.68 9.42 10.31
C THR A 139 -14.23 8.03 9.99
N VAL A 140 -13.94 7.06 10.87
CA VAL A 140 -14.54 5.72 10.77
C VAL A 140 -16.07 5.81 10.90
N ARG A 141 -16.58 6.70 11.77
CA ARG A 141 -18.02 6.95 11.90
C ARG A 141 -18.61 7.45 10.59
N ASP A 142 -18.00 8.42 9.95
CA ASP A 142 -18.48 8.94 8.66
C ASP A 142 -18.49 7.86 7.58
N ALA A 143 -17.61 6.87 7.68
CA ALA A 143 -17.47 5.84 6.67
C ALA A 143 -18.44 4.67 6.80
N ILE A 144 -18.72 4.21 8.03
CA ILE A 144 -19.42 2.95 8.27
C ILE A 144 -20.50 3.00 9.38
N SER A 145 -20.93 4.18 9.85
CA SER A 145 -21.99 4.26 10.88
C SER A 145 -23.29 3.60 10.42
N ASP A 146 -23.59 3.71 9.15
CA ASP A 146 -24.75 3.08 8.50
C ASP A 146 -24.69 1.55 8.43
N LEU A 147 -23.55 0.94 8.73
CA LEU A 147 -23.35 -0.51 8.76
C LEU A 147 -23.21 -1.08 10.18
N ALA A 148 -23.19 -0.24 11.20
CA ALA A 148 -22.91 -0.61 12.58
C ALA A 148 -24.16 -1.15 13.35
N TYR A 149 -24.92 -2.04 12.74
CA TYR A 149 -26.15 -2.62 13.29
C TYR A 149 -26.04 -4.09 13.66
N LEU A 150 -24.96 -4.78 13.29
CA LEU A 150 -24.80 -6.21 13.56
C LEU A 150 -24.44 -6.48 15.03
N GLN A 151 -25.07 -7.50 15.59
CA GLN A 151 -24.65 -8.12 16.83
C GLN A 151 -23.70 -9.28 16.58
N SER A 152 -23.20 -9.90 17.67
CA SER A 152 -22.33 -11.10 17.56
C SER A 152 -22.99 -12.21 16.77
N ALA A 153 -22.26 -12.79 15.82
CA ALA A 153 -22.69 -13.86 14.91
C ALA A 153 -23.74 -13.49 13.85
N GLU A 154 -24.18 -12.22 13.78
CA GLU A 154 -25.14 -11.77 12.77
C GLU A 154 -24.49 -11.43 11.43
N GLY A 155 -25.35 -11.23 10.42
CA GLY A 155 -24.98 -10.84 9.05
C GLY A 155 -24.66 -12.01 8.15
N GLU A 156 -24.55 -11.72 6.86
CA GLU A 156 -24.33 -12.69 5.79
C GLU A 156 -23.19 -12.27 4.88
N PHE A 157 -22.69 -13.22 4.08
CA PHE A 157 -21.64 -12.93 3.10
C PHE A 157 -22.12 -11.96 2.02
N GLU A 158 -23.37 -12.08 1.58
CA GLU A 158 -24.04 -11.20 0.62
C GLU A 158 -25.44 -10.88 1.15
N GLN A 159 -25.76 -9.60 1.23
CA GLN A 159 -27.06 -9.13 1.71
C GLN A 159 -27.40 -7.76 1.12
N GLU A 160 -28.66 -7.34 1.21
CA GLU A 160 -29.07 -6.00 0.85
C GLU A 160 -28.67 -4.97 1.91
N TYR A 161 -28.55 -3.71 1.51
CA TYR A 161 -28.44 -2.61 2.48
C TYR A 161 -29.80 -2.40 3.16
N ILE A 162 -29.82 -2.50 4.47
CA ILE A 162 -31.04 -2.27 5.29
C ILE A 162 -31.14 -0.84 5.81
N THR A 163 -30.07 -0.05 5.70
CA THR A 163 -30.00 1.34 6.13
C THR A 163 -29.64 2.24 4.95
N ALA A 164 -30.16 3.46 4.94
CA ALA A 164 -29.76 4.48 3.96
C ALA A 164 -28.37 5.05 4.30
N PRO A 165 -27.59 5.50 3.30
CA PRO A 165 -26.32 6.20 3.57
C PRO A 165 -26.61 7.58 4.17
N GLU A 166 -25.94 7.91 5.27
CA GLU A 166 -26.12 9.15 6.03
C GLU A 166 -25.14 10.25 5.60
N THR A 167 -23.92 9.87 5.23
CA THR A 167 -22.84 10.81 4.88
C THR A 167 -22.54 10.81 3.38
N GLU A 168 -21.88 11.88 2.91
CA GLU A 168 -21.44 11.96 1.51
C GLU A 168 -20.38 10.87 1.19
N TYR A 169 -19.56 10.47 2.17
CA TYR A 169 -18.61 9.37 2.00
C TYR A 169 -19.34 8.03 1.78
N GLN A 170 -20.36 7.73 2.58
CA GLN A 170 -21.19 6.52 2.41
C GLN A 170 -21.91 6.51 1.07
N LYS A 171 -22.49 7.65 0.66
CA LYS A 171 -23.12 7.81 -0.66
C LYS A 171 -22.13 7.54 -1.80
N PHE A 172 -20.92 8.10 -1.68
CA PHE A 172 -19.86 7.88 -2.66
C PHE A 172 -19.44 6.41 -2.73
N MET A 173 -19.23 5.76 -1.59
CA MET A 173 -18.80 4.36 -1.53
C MET A 173 -19.86 3.36 -2.01
N ARG A 174 -21.15 3.70 -1.86
CA ARG A 174 -22.27 2.88 -2.33
C ARG A 174 -22.62 3.11 -3.81
N LYS A 175 -21.97 4.07 -4.48
CA LYS A 175 -22.26 4.38 -5.89
C LYS A 175 -21.99 3.16 -6.77
N GLY A 176 -23.05 2.64 -7.38
CA GLY A 176 -22.99 1.45 -8.24
C GLY A 176 -23.00 0.11 -7.50
N SER A 177 -23.03 0.10 -6.18
CA SER A 177 -23.19 -1.11 -5.37
C SER A 177 -24.68 -1.36 -5.07
N LYS A 178 -25.15 -2.56 -5.37
CA LYS A 178 -26.53 -3.00 -5.06
C LYS A 178 -26.58 -3.85 -3.79
N HIS A 179 -25.49 -4.53 -3.48
CA HIS A 179 -25.39 -5.48 -2.38
C HIS A 179 -24.22 -5.15 -1.48
N LEU A 180 -24.34 -5.51 -0.22
CA LEU A 180 -23.31 -5.46 0.81
C LEU A 180 -22.68 -6.84 0.92
N TYR A 181 -21.35 -6.91 0.82
CA TYR A 181 -20.59 -8.17 0.87
C TYR A 181 -19.71 -8.24 2.11
N ASN A 182 -19.45 -9.46 2.59
CA ASN A 182 -18.58 -9.73 3.75
C ASN A 182 -19.00 -9.00 5.04
N HIS A 183 -20.26 -8.61 5.16
CA HIS A 183 -20.78 -7.93 6.34
C HIS A 183 -21.38 -8.97 7.29
N LYS A 184 -20.48 -9.73 7.93
CA LYS A 184 -20.80 -10.78 8.89
C LYS A 184 -19.95 -10.63 10.14
N ALA A 185 -20.60 -10.53 11.30
CA ALA A 185 -19.93 -10.42 12.58
C ALA A 185 -19.39 -11.78 13.03
N SER A 186 -18.21 -11.77 13.64
CA SER A 186 -17.66 -12.96 14.30
C SER A 186 -18.52 -13.34 15.51
N ALA A 187 -18.63 -14.64 15.78
CA ALA A 187 -19.23 -15.12 17.01
C ALA A 187 -18.28 -14.88 18.20
N HIS A 188 -18.78 -14.25 19.24
CA HIS A 188 -18.06 -13.99 20.48
C HIS A 188 -18.72 -14.73 21.65
N SER A 189 -17.92 -15.20 22.62
CA SER A 189 -18.43 -15.75 23.87
C SER A 189 -19.04 -14.65 24.74
N GLU A 190 -19.97 -14.98 25.62
CA GLU A 190 -20.59 -14.05 26.58
C GLU A 190 -19.53 -13.25 27.36
N LYS A 191 -18.49 -13.94 27.85
CA LYS A 191 -17.36 -13.32 28.55
C LYS A 191 -16.59 -12.32 27.70
N ALA A 192 -16.55 -12.48 26.36
CA ALA A 192 -15.94 -11.53 25.45
C ALA A 192 -16.85 -10.32 25.21
N LEU A 193 -18.15 -10.54 25.10
CA LEU A 193 -19.15 -9.47 24.95
C LEU A 193 -19.21 -8.57 26.18
N GLU A 194 -19.17 -9.13 27.40
CA GLU A 194 -19.08 -8.36 28.64
C GLU A 194 -17.86 -7.43 28.71
N LYS A 195 -16.77 -7.77 28.05
CA LYS A 195 -15.55 -6.93 28.01
C LYS A 195 -15.61 -5.85 26.94
N LEU A 196 -16.51 -5.97 25.98
CA LEU A 196 -16.66 -5.03 24.84
C LEU A 196 -17.76 -4.00 25.10
N ALA A 197 -18.65 -4.27 26.05
CA ALA A 197 -19.70 -3.35 26.50
C ALA A 197 -19.13 -2.29 27.46
#